data_f214b6c547a10b78d9fe8d1eb61ebfec
#
_entry.id   f214b6c547a10b78d9fe8d1eb61ebfec
#
_cell.length_a   1.000
_cell.length_b   1.000
_cell.length_c   1.000
_cell.angle_alpha   90.00
_cell.angle_beta   90.00
_cell.angle_gamma   90.00
#
_symmetry.space_group_name_H-M   'P 1'
#
loop_
_entity.id
_entity.type
_entity.pdbx_description
1 polymer ?
#
loop_
_entity_poly.entity_id
_entity_poly.type
_entity_poly.pdbx_seq_one_letter_code
_entity_poly.pdbx_strand_id
1 'polypeptide(L)'
;MFDLCSISPLVSRHHLPALALLAALVAQPAMAACTDPSGPGVVWRRCLLDGRDLSGADLTKAHLRDTSFQRARMAGAKLVEADAADARFVSADLAEADLSGATLRDTDFTRAVLRGARLVGADLRRSRLFRADLTRADLSGAELAGADLAGAVLDGVRWTDGKRVCAAGSVGTCQ
;
A
#
# COMPACT_ATOMS: atom_id res chain seq x y z
N MET A 1 -47.97 2.38 -73.41
CA MET A 1 -47.25 2.63 -74.66
C MET A 1 -45.78 2.70 -74.23
N PHE A 2 -45.03 1.70 -74.74
CA PHE A 2 -43.54 1.58 -74.80
C PHE A 2 -42.79 1.62 -73.46
N ASP A 3 -42.36 0.54 -72.84
CA ASP A 3 -41.30 -0.41 -73.34
C ASP A 3 -39.87 0.05 -73.07
N LEU A 4 -39.14 -0.87 -72.40
CA LEU A 4 -37.73 -1.17 -72.51
C LEU A 4 -36.80 -0.28 -71.66
N CYS A 5 -35.86 -0.79 -70.96
CA CYS A 5 -34.96 -1.91 -71.26
C CYS A 5 -34.22 -2.36 -69.99
N SER A 6 -34.15 -3.64 -69.82
CA SER A 6 -33.17 -4.33 -68.96
C SER A 6 -31.76 -4.00 -69.44
N ILE A 7 -30.92 -3.62 -68.50
CA ILE A 7 -29.51 -3.92 -68.54
C ILE A 7 -29.00 -4.21 -67.15
N SER A 8 -28.77 -5.46 -66.87
CA SER A 8 -27.93 -5.90 -65.76
C SER A 8 -26.46 -5.71 -66.09
N PRO A 9 -25.65 -5.19 -65.20
CA PRO A 9 -24.26 -5.51 -65.24
C PRO A 9 -23.94 -6.58 -64.19
N LEU A 10 -23.35 -7.65 -64.64
CA LEU A 10 -22.63 -8.61 -63.84
C LEU A 10 -21.64 -7.88 -62.95
N VAL A 11 -21.86 -7.87 -61.64
CA VAL A 11 -20.84 -7.53 -60.69
C VAL A 11 -20.17 -8.82 -60.23
N SER A 12 -18.97 -8.97 -60.77
CA SER A 12 -18.01 -9.99 -60.43
C SER A 12 -17.82 -10.08 -58.90
N ARG A 13 -18.10 -11.24 -58.34
CA ARG A 13 -17.77 -11.58 -56.94
C ARG A 13 -16.27 -11.75 -56.84
N HIS A 14 -15.58 -10.69 -56.50
CA HIS A 14 -14.24 -10.81 -55.96
C HIS A 14 -14.32 -11.29 -54.54
N HIS A 15 -13.97 -12.54 -54.32
CA HIS A 15 -13.68 -13.10 -53.01
C HIS A 15 -12.48 -12.36 -52.43
N LEU A 16 -12.73 -11.40 -51.55
CA LEU A 16 -11.71 -10.87 -50.64
C LEU A 16 -11.45 -11.94 -49.56
N PRO A 17 -10.21 -12.36 -49.39
CA PRO A 17 -9.90 -13.26 -48.26
C PRO A 17 -10.16 -12.50 -46.95
N ALA A 18 -10.93 -13.12 -46.08
CA ALA A 18 -11.10 -12.67 -44.71
C ALA A 18 -9.71 -12.69 -44.03
N LEU A 19 -9.06 -11.51 -44.01
CA LEU A 19 -7.96 -11.30 -43.11
C LEU A 19 -8.54 -11.36 -41.68
N ALA A 20 -8.37 -12.51 -41.04
CA ALA A 20 -8.57 -12.62 -39.62
C ALA A 20 -7.60 -11.66 -38.95
N LEU A 21 -8.09 -10.48 -38.54
CA LEU A 21 -7.40 -9.64 -37.55
C LEU A 21 -7.34 -10.46 -36.25
N LEU A 22 -6.23 -11.20 -36.05
CA LEU A 22 -5.84 -11.58 -34.71
C LEU A 22 -5.54 -10.28 -33.96
N ALA A 23 -6.54 -9.77 -33.28
CA ALA A 23 -6.32 -8.78 -32.25
C ALA A 23 -5.49 -9.50 -31.18
N ALA A 24 -4.16 -9.35 -31.25
CA ALA A 24 -3.30 -9.67 -30.13
C ALA A 24 -3.80 -8.85 -28.96
N LEU A 25 -4.48 -9.51 -28.01
CA LEU A 25 -4.71 -8.96 -26.67
C LEU A 25 -3.33 -8.75 -26.07
N VAL A 26 -2.74 -7.59 -26.32
CA VAL A 26 -1.61 -7.12 -25.53
C VAL A 26 -2.20 -6.95 -24.15
N ALA A 27 -1.91 -7.92 -23.27
CA ALA A 27 -2.19 -7.77 -21.84
C ALA A 27 -1.44 -6.52 -21.39
N GLN A 28 -2.13 -5.40 -21.31
CA GLN A 28 -1.58 -4.19 -20.72
C GLN A 28 -1.24 -4.55 -19.28
N PRO A 29 -0.03 -4.23 -18.80
CA PRO A 29 0.25 -4.38 -17.38
C PRO A 29 -0.87 -3.62 -16.64
N ALA A 30 -1.58 -4.33 -15.77
CA ALA A 30 -2.64 -3.73 -14.97
C ALA A 30 -2.02 -2.52 -14.26
N MET A 31 -2.30 -1.33 -14.77
CA MET A 31 -2.01 -0.10 -14.05
C MET A 31 -2.79 -0.22 -12.76
N ALA A 32 -2.08 -0.23 -11.63
CA ALA A 32 -2.71 -0.28 -10.32
C ALA A 32 -3.84 0.76 -10.28
N ALA A 33 -5.07 0.29 -10.30
CA ALA A 33 -6.19 1.20 -10.24
C ALA A 33 -6.35 1.60 -8.78
N CYS A 34 -5.95 2.84 -8.44
CA CYS A 34 -6.10 3.38 -7.08
C CYS A 34 -7.57 3.38 -6.59
N THR A 35 -8.49 2.96 -7.44
CA THR A 35 -9.91 2.77 -7.19
C THR A 35 -10.28 1.34 -6.80
N ASP A 36 -9.34 0.39 -6.90
CA ASP A 36 -9.61 -0.99 -6.49
C ASP A 36 -10.05 -1.01 -5.03
N PRO A 37 -11.00 -1.88 -4.66
CA PRO A 37 -11.40 -2.03 -3.28
C PRO A 37 -10.22 -2.51 -2.43
N SER A 38 -10.21 -2.12 -1.15
CA SER A 38 -9.24 -2.65 -0.20
C SER A 38 -9.41 -4.16 -0.07
N GLY A 39 -8.28 -4.88 -0.09
CA GLY A 39 -8.28 -6.32 0.07
C GLY A 39 -6.87 -6.89 0.09
N PRO A 40 -6.73 -8.17 0.49
CA PRO A 40 -5.44 -8.83 0.50
C PRO A 40 -4.78 -8.83 -0.88
N GLY A 41 -3.49 -8.53 -0.92
CA GLY A 41 -2.71 -8.49 -2.16
C GLY A 41 -3.05 -7.34 -3.11
N VAL A 42 -3.89 -6.38 -2.70
CA VAL A 42 -4.22 -5.22 -3.54
C VAL A 42 -2.97 -4.49 -4.01
N VAL A 43 -2.99 -3.98 -5.24
CA VAL A 43 -1.87 -3.27 -5.85
C VAL A 43 -2.19 -1.79 -5.94
N TRP A 44 -1.69 -1.01 -4.99
CA TRP A 44 -1.87 0.45 -4.91
C TRP A 44 -0.53 1.21 -4.99
N ARG A 45 0.35 0.78 -5.87
CA ARG A 45 1.64 1.45 -6.06
C ARG A 45 1.46 2.87 -6.58
N ARG A 46 2.14 3.84 -5.94
CA ARG A 46 2.10 5.26 -6.31
C ARG A 46 0.71 5.89 -6.26
N CYS A 47 -0.20 5.30 -5.49
CA CYS A 47 -1.54 5.83 -5.31
C CYS A 47 -1.54 6.99 -4.30
N LEU A 48 -2.51 7.90 -4.46
CA LEU A 48 -2.80 8.95 -3.50
C LEU A 48 -4.09 8.57 -2.75
N LEU A 49 -3.94 8.06 -1.53
CA LEU A 49 -5.02 7.58 -0.68
C LEU A 49 -5.14 8.42 0.61
N ASP A 50 -4.73 9.71 0.49
CA ASP A 50 -4.72 10.64 1.59
C ASP A 50 -6.11 10.83 2.19
N GLY A 51 -6.19 10.81 3.52
CA GLY A 51 -7.43 10.99 4.26
C GLY A 51 -8.47 9.87 4.08
N ARG A 52 -8.16 8.79 3.35
CA ARG A 52 -9.08 7.65 3.18
C ARG A 52 -9.36 6.98 4.50
N ASP A 53 -10.57 6.47 4.63
CA ASP A 53 -10.95 5.58 5.72
C ASP A 53 -10.70 4.12 5.29
N LEU A 54 -9.70 3.53 5.92
CA LEU A 54 -9.27 2.15 5.74
C LEU A 54 -9.24 1.45 7.11
N SER A 55 -10.05 1.93 8.06
CA SER A 55 -10.12 1.34 9.41
C SER A 55 -10.54 -0.13 9.32
N GLY A 56 -9.78 -1.01 9.95
CA GLY A 56 -9.99 -2.45 9.92
C GLY A 56 -9.80 -3.12 8.55
N ALA A 57 -9.35 -2.39 7.52
CA ALA A 57 -9.14 -2.95 6.19
C ALA A 57 -8.10 -4.08 6.21
N ASP A 58 -8.34 -5.14 5.45
CA ASP A 58 -7.36 -6.20 5.24
C ASP A 58 -6.49 -5.88 4.02
N LEU A 59 -5.26 -5.46 4.28
CA LEU A 59 -4.23 -5.16 3.30
C LEU A 59 -3.05 -6.15 3.40
N THR A 60 -3.32 -7.36 3.87
CA THR A 60 -2.31 -8.42 3.98
C THR A 60 -1.66 -8.65 2.61
N LYS A 61 -0.32 -8.65 2.58
CA LYS A 61 0.50 -8.81 1.36
C LYS A 61 0.22 -7.78 0.26
N ALA A 62 -0.40 -6.64 0.59
CA ALA A 62 -0.67 -5.58 -0.37
C ALA A 62 0.63 -4.96 -0.90
N HIS A 63 0.59 -4.52 -2.16
CA HIS A 63 1.68 -3.83 -2.83
C HIS A 63 1.45 -2.32 -2.78
N LEU A 64 2.05 -1.64 -1.78
CA LEU A 64 1.78 -0.25 -1.42
C LEU A 64 3.00 0.68 -1.63
N ARG A 65 3.99 0.26 -2.44
CA ARG A 65 5.20 1.06 -2.65
C ARG A 65 4.89 2.45 -3.19
N ASP A 66 5.59 3.47 -2.67
CA ASP A 66 5.43 4.87 -3.05
C ASP A 66 4.01 5.43 -2.85
N THR A 67 3.13 4.74 -2.12
CA THR A 67 1.74 5.16 -1.89
C THR A 67 1.67 6.21 -0.80
N SER A 68 0.79 7.21 -0.98
CA SER A 68 0.50 8.20 0.04
C SER A 68 -0.78 7.87 0.80
N PHE A 69 -0.66 7.77 2.13
CA PHE A 69 -1.72 7.57 3.10
C PHE A 69 -1.74 8.71 4.13
N GLN A 70 -1.34 9.92 3.72
CA GLN A 70 -1.29 11.03 4.66
C GLN A 70 -2.66 11.29 5.28
N ARG A 71 -2.69 11.38 6.62
CA ARG A 71 -3.94 11.57 7.39
C ARG A 71 -5.02 10.51 7.13
N ALA A 72 -4.67 9.36 6.56
CA ALA A 72 -5.60 8.25 6.42
C ALA A 72 -5.96 7.65 7.78
N ARG A 73 -7.19 7.17 7.92
CA ARG A 73 -7.63 6.39 9.08
C ARG A 73 -7.43 4.92 8.78
N MET A 74 -6.54 4.28 9.51
CA MET A 74 -6.14 2.88 9.32
C MET A 74 -6.11 2.14 10.66
N ALA A 75 -6.87 2.61 11.65
CA ALA A 75 -6.94 1.96 12.95
C ALA A 75 -7.42 0.51 12.79
N GLY A 76 -6.67 -0.43 13.40
CA GLY A 76 -6.94 -1.87 13.31
C GLY A 76 -6.74 -2.48 11.92
N ALA A 77 -6.19 -1.75 10.94
CA ALA A 77 -5.92 -2.31 9.63
C ALA A 77 -4.86 -3.43 9.69
N LYS A 78 -4.99 -4.42 8.79
CA LYS A 78 -4.02 -5.52 8.67
C LYS A 78 -3.11 -5.26 7.47
N LEU A 79 -1.85 -5.00 7.73
CA LEU A 79 -0.79 -4.81 6.72
C LEU A 79 0.28 -5.92 6.83
N VAL A 80 -0.13 -7.11 7.28
CA VAL A 80 0.80 -8.24 7.48
C VAL A 80 1.50 -8.58 6.17
N GLU A 81 2.84 -8.61 6.20
CA GLU A 81 3.70 -8.88 5.03
C GLU A 81 3.47 -7.92 3.84
N ALA A 82 2.84 -6.75 4.05
CA ALA A 82 2.66 -5.76 2.99
C ALA A 82 3.99 -5.14 2.55
N ASP A 83 4.13 -4.85 1.26
CA ASP A 83 5.25 -4.09 0.71
C ASP A 83 4.87 -2.61 0.60
N ALA A 84 5.21 -1.84 1.63
CA ALA A 84 4.95 -0.40 1.72
C ALA A 84 6.26 0.43 1.75
N ALA A 85 7.33 -0.09 1.12
CA ALA A 85 8.56 0.68 1.00
C ALA A 85 8.29 2.04 0.32
N ASP A 86 8.97 3.09 0.78
CA ASP A 86 8.82 4.47 0.30
C ASP A 86 7.39 5.07 0.48
N ALA A 87 6.49 4.40 1.18
CA ALA A 87 5.13 4.90 1.44
C ALA A 87 5.13 6.06 2.45
N ARG A 88 4.07 6.85 2.46
CA ARG A 88 3.91 8.00 3.34
C ARG A 88 2.67 7.87 4.22
N PHE A 89 2.87 7.65 5.51
CA PHE A 89 1.83 7.60 6.55
C PHE A 89 1.87 8.84 7.46
N VAL A 90 2.25 10.00 6.90
CA VAL A 90 2.37 11.23 7.69
C VAL A 90 1.04 11.60 8.35
N SER A 91 1.04 11.67 9.68
CA SER A 91 -0.15 11.93 10.49
C SER A 91 -1.30 10.93 10.27
N ALA A 92 -1.02 9.74 9.77
CA ALA A 92 -2.02 8.67 9.65
C ALA A 92 -2.33 8.07 11.03
N ASP A 93 -3.56 7.58 11.19
CA ASP A 93 -3.96 6.82 12.38
C ASP A 93 -3.84 5.31 12.07
N LEU A 94 -2.84 4.67 12.66
CA LEU A 94 -2.52 3.24 12.58
C LEU A 94 -2.64 2.59 13.98
N ALA A 95 -3.46 3.17 14.88
CA ALA A 95 -3.66 2.58 16.20
C ALA A 95 -4.13 1.13 16.08
N GLU A 96 -3.52 0.21 16.85
CA GLU A 96 -3.83 -1.23 16.86
C GLU A 96 -3.68 -1.93 15.50
N ALA A 97 -3.04 -1.29 14.49
CA ALA A 97 -2.81 -1.92 13.19
C ALA A 97 -1.77 -3.03 13.28
N ASP A 98 -1.92 -4.06 12.46
CA ASP A 98 -0.95 -5.16 12.36
C ASP A 98 -0.06 -4.99 11.11
N LEU A 99 1.19 -4.58 11.33
CA LEU A 99 2.23 -4.41 10.33
C LEU A 99 3.30 -5.51 10.44
N SER A 100 2.96 -6.66 11.03
CA SER A 100 3.94 -7.75 11.25
C SER A 100 4.54 -8.22 9.93
N GLY A 101 5.87 -8.31 9.87
CA GLY A 101 6.61 -8.73 8.69
C GLY A 101 6.54 -7.77 7.49
N ALA A 102 5.93 -6.58 7.64
CA ALA A 102 5.81 -5.64 6.55
C ALA A 102 7.17 -5.03 6.15
N THR A 103 7.34 -4.76 4.86
CA THR A 103 8.48 -4.01 4.33
C THR A 103 8.16 -2.51 4.39
N LEU A 104 8.81 -1.80 5.33
CA LEU A 104 8.57 -0.39 5.64
C LEU A 104 9.85 0.45 5.50
N ARG A 105 10.75 0.04 4.60
CA ARG A 105 11.99 0.78 4.35
C ARG A 105 11.70 2.15 3.78
N ASP A 106 12.46 3.14 4.21
CA ASP A 106 12.36 4.51 3.73
C ASP A 106 10.95 5.11 3.87
N THR A 107 10.08 4.49 4.65
CA THR A 107 8.68 4.90 4.89
C THR A 107 8.63 6.10 5.83
N ASP A 108 7.72 7.04 5.58
CA ASP A 108 7.54 8.23 6.41
C ASP A 108 6.32 8.10 7.34
N PHE A 109 6.57 7.87 8.63
CA PHE A 109 5.58 7.84 9.71
C PHE A 109 5.60 9.12 10.57
N THR A 110 6.08 10.23 10.03
CA THR A 110 6.13 11.48 10.79
C THR A 110 4.77 11.81 11.40
N ARG A 111 4.73 11.94 12.76
CA ARG A 111 3.52 12.20 13.54
C ARG A 111 2.41 11.17 13.37
N ALA A 112 2.69 9.99 12.88
CA ALA A 112 1.70 8.90 12.81
C ALA A 112 1.33 8.41 14.22
N VAL A 113 0.10 7.94 14.39
CA VAL A 113 -0.36 7.28 15.60
C VAL A 113 -0.23 5.77 15.39
N LEU A 114 0.72 5.14 16.10
CA LEU A 114 1.04 3.71 16.06
C LEU A 114 0.80 3.04 17.43
N ARG A 115 -0.12 3.60 18.23
CA ARG A 115 -0.44 3.08 19.57
C ARG A 115 -0.92 1.65 19.48
N GLY A 116 -0.28 0.75 20.26
CA GLY A 116 -0.64 -0.65 20.28
C GLY A 116 -0.40 -1.39 18.96
N ALA A 117 0.20 -0.74 17.95
CA ALA A 117 0.46 -1.37 16.66
C ALA A 117 1.45 -2.52 16.80
N ARG A 118 1.27 -3.56 15.98
CA ARG A 118 2.18 -4.70 15.90
C ARG A 118 3.14 -4.51 14.72
N LEU A 119 4.41 -4.40 15.01
CA LEU A 119 5.49 -4.24 14.04
C LEU A 119 6.49 -5.40 14.15
N VAL A 120 6.01 -6.57 14.57
CA VAL A 120 6.85 -7.75 14.82
C VAL A 120 7.54 -8.18 13.54
N GLY A 121 8.88 -8.20 13.56
CA GLY A 121 9.69 -8.56 12.40
C GLY A 121 9.59 -7.61 11.20
N ALA A 122 9.02 -6.41 11.37
CA ALA A 122 8.93 -5.43 10.29
C ALA A 122 10.31 -4.84 9.93
N ASP A 123 10.50 -4.56 8.66
CA ASP A 123 11.71 -3.90 8.17
C ASP A 123 11.51 -2.38 8.11
N LEU A 124 11.91 -1.69 9.17
CA LEU A 124 11.80 -0.23 9.35
C LEU A 124 13.12 0.50 9.03
N ARG A 125 14.03 -0.12 8.30
CA ARG A 125 15.33 0.51 7.99
C ARG A 125 15.15 1.83 7.26
N ARG A 126 15.84 2.86 7.74
CA ARG A 126 15.81 4.23 7.20
C ARG A 126 14.41 4.86 7.21
N SER A 127 13.45 4.28 7.92
CA SER A 127 12.13 4.89 8.08
C SER A 127 12.21 6.14 8.97
N ARG A 128 11.27 7.06 8.77
CA ARG A 128 11.16 8.27 9.57
C ARG A 128 9.98 8.15 10.54
N LEU A 129 10.30 8.01 11.82
CA LEU A 129 9.32 7.92 12.91
C LEU A 129 9.31 9.21 13.75
N PHE A 130 9.71 10.33 13.14
CA PHE A 130 9.80 11.63 13.82
C PHE A 130 8.49 12.01 14.48
N ARG A 131 8.50 12.14 15.83
CA ARG A 131 7.32 12.46 16.65
C ARG A 131 6.14 11.49 16.47
N ALA A 132 6.37 10.27 16.01
CA ALA A 132 5.34 9.24 15.99
C ALA A 132 4.99 8.79 17.42
N ASP A 133 3.75 8.38 17.63
CA ASP A 133 3.29 7.81 18.89
C ASP A 133 3.24 6.28 18.79
N LEU A 134 4.24 5.63 19.35
CA LEU A 134 4.37 4.17 19.41
C LEU A 134 3.96 3.59 20.77
N THR A 135 3.26 4.35 21.61
CA THR A 135 2.87 3.89 22.95
C THR A 135 2.31 2.48 22.91
N ARG A 136 2.92 1.54 23.67
CA ARG A 136 2.56 0.11 23.76
C ARG A 136 2.65 -0.68 22.45
N ALA A 137 3.32 -0.17 21.43
CA ALA A 137 3.57 -0.94 20.20
C ALA A 137 4.53 -2.11 20.47
N ASP A 138 4.45 -3.14 19.60
CA ASP A 138 5.36 -4.29 19.64
C ASP A 138 6.34 -4.23 18.45
N LEU A 139 7.61 -3.95 18.75
CA LEU A 139 8.71 -3.90 17.79
C LEU A 139 9.58 -5.17 17.83
N SER A 140 9.12 -6.25 18.44
CA SER A 140 9.92 -7.48 18.60
C SER A 140 10.45 -7.96 17.25
N GLY A 141 11.76 -8.13 17.13
CA GLY A 141 12.41 -8.55 15.89
C GLY A 141 12.42 -7.52 14.75
N ALA A 142 11.90 -6.31 14.97
CA ALA A 142 11.92 -5.27 13.92
C ALA A 142 13.35 -4.76 13.64
N GLU A 143 13.62 -4.43 12.39
CA GLU A 143 14.89 -3.86 11.94
C GLU A 143 14.81 -2.32 11.90
N LEU A 144 15.54 -1.63 12.78
CA LEU A 144 15.51 -0.17 12.92
C LEU A 144 16.81 0.52 12.41
N ALA A 145 17.67 -0.17 11.67
CA ALA A 145 18.92 0.42 11.24
C ALA A 145 18.71 1.70 10.41
N GLY A 146 19.21 2.83 10.91
CA GLY A 146 19.05 4.15 10.27
C GLY A 146 17.65 4.77 10.42
N ALA A 147 16.74 4.19 11.20
CA ALA A 147 15.45 4.78 11.48
C ALA A 147 15.59 6.05 12.34
N ASP A 148 14.83 7.10 12.01
CA ASP A 148 14.76 8.36 12.78
C ASP A 148 13.61 8.30 13.78
N LEU A 149 13.94 8.09 15.05
CA LEU A 149 13.01 8.06 16.18
C LEU A 149 12.94 9.40 16.93
N ALA A 150 13.53 10.48 16.42
CA ALA A 150 13.61 11.74 17.15
C ALA A 150 12.22 12.24 17.58
N GLY A 151 12.05 12.40 18.89
CA GLY A 151 10.78 12.81 19.48
C GLY A 151 9.65 11.79 19.45
N ALA A 152 9.90 10.55 19.00
CA ALA A 152 8.91 9.48 19.06
C ALA A 152 8.59 9.10 20.51
N VAL A 153 7.31 8.88 20.82
CA VAL A 153 6.87 8.40 22.13
C VAL A 153 6.94 6.88 22.16
N LEU A 154 7.70 6.34 23.12
CA LEU A 154 8.02 4.90 23.21
C LEU A 154 7.53 4.27 24.52
N ASP A 155 6.59 4.90 25.21
CA ASP A 155 6.09 4.42 26.50
C ASP A 155 5.49 3.02 26.38
N GLY A 156 6.04 2.05 27.13
CA GLY A 156 5.55 0.68 27.12
C GLY A 156 5.78 -0.09 25.84
N VAL A 157 6.60 0.43 24.91
CA VAL A 157 6.96 -0.28 23.67
C VAL A 157 7.75 -1.55 24.02
N ARG A 158 7.35 -2.68 23.44
CA ARG A 158 8.19 -3.88 23.44
C ARG A 158 9.29 -3.72 22.40
N TRP A 159 10.54 -3.68 22.87
CA TRP A 159 11.68 -3.35 22.01
C TRP A 159 12.09 -4.50 21.08
N THR A 160 13.00 -4.23 20.17
CA THR A 160 13.42 -5.16 19.10
C THR A 160 13.98 -6.49 19.57
N ASP A 161 14.51 -6.57 20.80
CA ASP A 161 14.96 -7.82 21.42
C ASP A 161 13.80 -8.72 21.91
N GLY A 162 12.56 -8.25 21.82
CA GLY A 162 11.35 -8.92 22.25
C GLY A 162 11.21 -9.08 23.78
N LYS A 163 12.17 -8.58 24.56
CA LYS A 163 12.24 -8.74 26.03
C LYS A 163 12.10 -7.43 26.77
N ARG A 164 12.82 -6.39 26.31
CA ARG A 164 12.79 -5.07 26.93
C ARG A 164 11.44 -4.38 26.66
N VAL A 165 10.91 -3.78 27.70
CA VAL A 165 9.76 -2.87 27.59
C VAL A 165 10.24 -1.49 27.99
N CYS A 166 10.07 -0.51 27.11
CA CYS A 166 10.51 0.86 27.37
C CYS A 166 9.75 1.47 28.52
N ALA A 167 10.46 2.14 29.44
CA ALA A 167 9.84 2.80 30.61
C ALA A 167 8.94 3.97 30.19
N ALA A 168 8.06 4.38 31.06
CA ALA A 168 7.29 5.61 30.89
C ALA A 168 8.23 6.83 30.79
N GLY A 169 7.92 7.75 29.85
CA GLY A 169 8.77 8.91 29.56
C GLY A 169 9.87 8.61 28.53
N SER A 170 9.90 7.42 27.93
CA SER A 170 10.84 7.10 26.85
C SER A 170 10.50 7.90 25.59
N VAL A 171 11.39 8.81 25.18
CA VAL A 171 11.24 9.65 23.98
C VAL A 171 12.48 9.55 23.12
N GLY A 172 12.34 9.15 21.87
CA GLY A 172 13.43 8.99 20.92
C GLY A 172 14.36 7.82 21.20
N THR A 173 14.44 7.35 22.42
CA THR A 173 15.24 6.22 22.91
C THR A 173 14.46 5.39 23.91
N CYS A 174 14.58 4.07 23.85
CA CYS A 174 13.98 3.15 24.81
C CYS A 174 14.84 3.15 26.09
N GLN A 175 14.30 3.64 27.18
CA GLN A 175 14.93 3.67 28.51
C GLN A 175 14.47 2.48 29.35
#